data_8e9f03a30998f8fcb6eedee8f96e628b
#
_entry.id   8e9f03a30998f8fcb6eedee8f96e628b
#
_cell.length_a   1.000
_cell.length_b   1.000
_cell.length_c   1.000
_cell.angle_alpha   90.00
_cell.angle_beta   90.00
_cell.angle_gamma   90.00
#
_symmetry.space_group_name_H-M   'P 1'
#
loop_
_entity.id
_entity.type
_entity.pdbx_description
1 polymer ?
#
loop_
_entity_poly.entity_id
_entity_poly.type
_entity_poly.pdbx_seq_one_letter_code
_entity_poly.pdbx_strand_id
1 'polypeptide(L)' 'MGKLLLTGVDGNLGQLTADVLLTLEPVENLIFCGYSEESLKKYAEKGIETHVTNF' A
#
# COMPACT_ATOMS: atom_id res chain seq x y z
N MET A 1 -10.02 11.41 9.92
CA MET A 1 -10.73 10.19 9.88
C MET A 1 -9.76 9.05 9.79
N GLY A 2 -10.22 7.82 9.79
CA GLY A 2 -9.36 6.67 9.84
C GLY A 2 -8.50 6.48 8.59
N LYS A 3 -7.51 5.60 8.70
CA LYS A 3 -6.65 5.25 7.58
C LYS A 3 -7.32 4.19 6.73
N LEU A 4 -6.97 4.18 5.44
CA LEU A 4 -7.44 3.17 4.51
C LEU A 4 -6.42 2.04 4.42
N LEU A 5 -6.89 0.81 4.61
CA LEU A 5 -6.03 -0.37 4.53
C LEU A 5 -6.26 -1.07 3.20
N LEU A 6 -5.20 -1.29 2.45
CA LEU A 6 -5.24 -2.03 1.20
C LEU A 6 -4.33 -3.24 1.29
N THR A 7 -4.88 -4.42 1.01
CA THR A 7 -4.11 -5.66 1.01
C THR A 7 -3.85 -6.10 -0.43
N GLY A 8 -2.79 -6.89 -0.61
CA GLY A 8 -2.45 -7.42 -1.92
C GLY A 8 -1.95 -6.38 -2.91
N VAL A 9 -1.27 -5.36 -2.44
CA VAL A 9 -0.77 -4.29 -3.31
C VAL A 9 0.31 -4.76 -4.27
N ASP A 10 0.89 -5.92 -4.01
CA ASP A 10 1.93 -6.49 -4.87
C ASP A 10 1.37 -7.30 -6.05
N GLY A 11 0.05 -7.48 -6.13
CA GLY A 11 -0.58 -8.07 -7.28
C GLY A 11 -0.88 -7.00 -8.33
N ASN A 12 -1.17 -7.44 -9.56
CA ASN A 12 -1.46 -6.51 -10.65
C ASN A 12 -2.62 -5.57 -10.34
N LEU A 13 -3.70 -6.15 -9.84
CA LEU A 13 -4.89 -5.38 -9.53
C LEU A 13 -4.65 -4.48 -8.32
N GLY A 14 -3.92 -5.01 -7.35
CA GLY A 14 -3.59 -4.23 -6.16
C GLY A 14 -2.74 -3.02 -6.46
N GLN A 15 -1.79 -3.16 -7.39
CA GLN A 15 -0.94 -2.04 -7.79
C GLN A 15 -1.75 -0.93 -8.45
N LEU A 16 -2.71 -1.29 -9.29
CA LEU A 16 -3.57 -0.29 -9.92
C LEU A 16 -4.42 0.44 -8.88
N THR A 17 -4.95 -0.30 -7.93
CA THR A 17 -5.74 0.29 -6.85
C THR A 17 -4.87 1.20 -5.98
N ALA A 18 -3.65 0.77 -5.69
CA ALA A 18 -2.72 1.57 -4.89
C ALA A 18 -2.40 2.89 -5.59
N ASP A 19 -2.16 2.85 -6.89
CA ASP A 19 -1.89 4.07 -7.66
C ASP A 19 -3.06 5.05 -7.62
N VAL A 20 -4.27 4.53 -7.71
CA VAL A 20 -5.48 5.36 -7.62
C VAL A 20 -5.58 5.99 -6.24
N LEU A 21 -5.34 5.21 -5.19
CA LEU A 21 -5.40 5.74 -3.83
C LEU A 21 -4.35 6.81 -3.58
N LEU A 22 -3.19 6.68 -4.19
CA LEU A 22 -2.14 7.68 -4.07
C LEU A 22 -2.55 9.04 -4.62
N THR A 23 -3.48 9.05 -5.56
CA THR A 23 -3.98 10.30 -6.13
C THR A 23 -5.18 10.85 -5.35
N LEU A 24 -5.88 9.99 -4.61
CA LEU A 24 -7.10 10.38 -3.91
C LEU A 24 -6.88 10.74 -2.45
N GLU A 25 -5.88 10.14 -1.81
CA GLU A 25 -5.66 10.31 -0.37
C GLU A 25 -4.21 10.61 -0.08
N PRO A 26 -3.93 11.38 0.98
CA PRO A 26 -2.54 11.61 1.40
C PRO A 26 -1.91 10.31 1.90
N VAL A 27 -0.60 10.18 1.72
CA VAL A 27 0.11 8.96 2.09
C VAL A 27 -0.03 8.63 3.58
N GLU A 28 -0.16 9.64 4.41
CA GLU A 28 -0.30 9.45 5.85
C GLU A 28 -1.60 8.75 6.24
N ASN A 29 -2.55 8.69 5.32
CA ASN A 29 -3.84 8.03 5.57
C ASN A 29 -3.90 6.64 4.96
N LEU A 30 -2.80 6.14 4.40
CA LEU A 30 -2.79 4.87 3.70
C LEU A 30 -1.94 3.84 4.43
N ILE A 31 -2.43 2.60 4.46
CA ILE A 31 -1.68 1.45 4.97
C ILE A 31 -1.74 0.38 3.88
N PHE A 32 -0.59 -0.02 3.37
CA PHE A 32 -0.52 -1.03 2.33
C PHE A 32 0.06 -2.32 2.88
N CYS A 33 -0.55 -3.43 2.51
CA CYS A 33 -0.10 -4.76 2.92
C CYS A 33 0.14 -5.62 1.69
N GLY A 34 1.13 -6.47 1.75
CA GLY A 34 1.44 -7.38 0.67
C GLY A 34 2.26 -8.55 1.17
N TYR A 35 2.59 -9.47 0.27
CA TYR A 35 3.38 -10.65 0.62
C TYR A 35 4.87 -10.42 0.45
N SER A 36 5.25 -9.45 -0.36
CA SER A 36 6.64 -9.19 -0.70
C SER A 36 7.08 -7.85 -0.12
N GLU A 37 8.10 -7.90 0.73
CA GLU A 37 8.70 -6.70 1.28
C GLU A 37 9.26 -5.82 0.18
N GLU A 38 9.84 -6.45 -0.84
CA GLU A 38 10.42 -5.73 -1.97
C GLU A 38 9.37 -4.92 -2.73
N SER A 39 8.19 -5.49 -2.92
CA SER A 39 7.10 -4.77 -3.59
C SER A 39 6.60 -3.60 -2.77
N LEU A 40 6.63 -3.73 -1.46
CA LEU A 40 6.15 -2.68 -0.56
C LEU A 40 7.16 -1.57 -0.36
N LYS A 41 8.43 -1.84 -0.62
CA LYS A 41 9.49 -0.88 -0.38
C LYS A 41 9.26 0.45 -1.09
N LYS A 42 8.81 0.40 -2.32
CA LYS A 42 8.56 1.61 -3.11
C LYS A 42 7.47 2.48 -2.48
N TYR A 43 6.50 1.86 -1.84
CA TYR A 43 5.45 2.60 -1.16
C TYR A 43 5.94 3.14 0.18
N ALA A 44 6.76 2.36 0.87
CA ALA A 44 7.35 2.82 2.13
C ALA A 44 8.23 4.06 1.90
N GLU A 45 8.93 4.11 0.80
CA GLU A 45 9.76 5.26 0.44
C GLU A 45 8.93 6.52 0.21
N LYS A 46 7.65 6.36 -0.09
CA LYS A 46 6.74 7.49 -0.27
C LYS A 46 6.15 7.98 1.05
N GLY A 47 6.47 7.30 2.15
CA GLY A 47 5.94 7.66 3.46
C GLY A 47 4.68 6.89 3.86
N ILE A 48 4.35 5.84 3.12
CA ILE A 48 3.17 5.03 3.40
C ILE A 48 3.52 3.95 4.40
N GLU A 49 2.66 3.73 5.38
CA GLU A 49 2.82 2.62 6.31
C GLU A 49 2.60 1.32 5.55
N THR A 50 3.56 0.40 5.64
CA THR A 50 3.48 -0.87 4.93
C THR A 50 3.69 -2.03 5.91
N HIS A 51 3.03 -3.15 5.63
CA HIS A 51 3.15 -4.36 6.42
C HIS A 51 3.24 -5.57 5.50
N VAL A 52 4.19 -6.44 5.77
CA VAL A 52 4.30 -7.71 5.05
C VAL A 52 3.42 -8.72 5.78
N THR A 53 2.50 -9.33 5.02
CA THR A 53 1.61 -10.35 5.58
C THR A 53 2.01 -11.70 5.01
N ASN A 54 2.10 -12.68 5.89
CA ASN A 54 2.42 -14.06 5.56
C ASN A 54 1.24 -14.94 5.95
N PHE A 55 0.66 -15.58 4.97
CA PHE A 55 -0.41 -16.53 5.24
C PHE A 55 0.02 -17.95 4.97
#